data_43750fbe89f5104e52138b2b1e3f655a
#
_entry.id   43750fbe89f5104e52138b2b1e3f655a
#
_cell.length_a   1.000
_cell.length_b   1.000
_cell.length_c   1.000
_cell.angle_alpha   90.00
_cell.angle_beta   90.00
_cell.angle_gamma   90.00
#
_symmetry.space_group_name_H-M   'P 1'
#
loop_
_entity.id
_entity.type
_entity.pdbx_description
1 polymer ?
#
loop_
_entity_poly.entity_id
_entity_poly.type
_entity_poly.pdbx_seq_one_letter_code
_entity_poly.pdbx_strand_id
1 'polypeptide(L)'
;MIIFDYSNFLEENVKEQGLPENFIDEYKDLIKEAHKTLKEKGLPFIDILYKNNYLASIKKFSNENKNRWENLVIFGIGGSCLGALALHLALNHPFHNLLDREGRKGLPKAFFLDNIDPELVFGLLEAIDIKNTLFLVISKSGKTSETLVQFLISLERLKSLAPKRQIVIITDPEKGPLREICKNEGYLSFPVPPALGGRYSVLSPVGLLPSALLGIDIDALISGAKDMVKRCNNNLERNPASIFALSHYLFNKSGKNIHILMPYAHALSGIAEWFCQLWAESLGKRYDIKGGEVFCGPTPIKAIGVRDQHSQLQLYMEGPYDKVITFLTVKDYRSKVSIPSFYPDIVDISYLGNHSLNELIKAEQIATEAALTKQRRLNAKFILDKVDSFNLGSLFVLFELATVTFGALYQIDPFDQPGVELGKLYTHALMGKPGFDKEKEEIEEFLKRPIYQV
;
A
#
# COMPACT_ATOMS: atom_id res chain seq x y z
N MET A 1 -17.71 9.54 -0.32
CA MET A 1 -17.95 8.44 -1.32
C MET A 1 -16.83 8.46 -2.36
N ILE A 2 -16.40 7.30 -2.89
CA ILE A 2 -15.41 7.23 -3.98
C ILE A 2 -16.15 7.04 -5.31
N ILE A 3 -15.82 7.85 -6.31
CA ILE A 3 -16.34 7.73 -7.68
C ILE A 3 -15.21 7.27 -8.58
N PHE A 4 -15.44 6.30 -9.45
CA PHE A 4 -14.52 5.94 -10.52
C PHE A 4 -15.04 6.54 -11.83
N ASP A 5 -14.30 7.49 -12.37
CA ASP A 5 -14.52 8.09 -13.68
C ASP A 5 -13.51 7.50 -14.66
N TYR A 6 -14.00 6.67 -15.57
CA TYR A 6 -13.22 5.97 -16.59
C TYR A 6 -13.52 6.46 -18.01
N SER A 7 -14.14 7.64 -18.16
CA SER A 7 -14.53 8.20 -19.45
C SER A 7 -13.36 8.25 -20.44
N ASN A 8 -12.13 8.57 -19.95
CA ASN A 8 -10.93 8.64 -20.78
C ASN A 8 -10.27 7.26 -21.02
N PHE A 9 -10.97 6.17 -20.72
CA PHE A 9 -10.63 4.82 -21.18
C PHE A 9 -11.44 4.42 -22.40
N LEU A 10 -12.45 5.20 -22.83
CA LEU A 10 -13.34 4.87 -23.91
C LEU A 10 -12.85 5.46 -25.27
N GLU A 11 -13.13 4.75 -26.33
CA GLU A 11 -12.81 5.15 -27.73
C GLU A 11 -13.37 6.54 -28.08
N GLU A 12 -14.47 6.94 -27.48
CA GLU A 12 -15.04 8.27 -27.65
C GLU A 12 -13.98 9.36 -27.37
N ASN A 13 -13.20 9.23 -26.30
CA ASN A 13 -12.25 10.24 -25.84
C ASN A 13 -10.80 9.99 -26.31
N VAL A 14 -10.37 8.74 -26.42
CA VAL A 14 -8.96 8.39 -26.74
C VAL A 14 -8.81 7.58 -28.05
N LYS A 15 -9.88 7.52 -28.86
CA LYS A 15 -9.93 6.88 -30.18
C LYS A 15 -9.46 5.42 -30.12
N GLU A 16 -8.67 4.98 -31.06
CA GLU A 16 -8.16 3.61 -31.21
C GLU A 16 -7.35 3.07 -30.01
N GLN A 17 -7.03 3.91 -29.04
CA GLN A 17 -6.35 3.48 -27.81
C GLN A 17 -7.33 3.02 -26.73
N GLY A 18 -8.60 3.39 -26.86
CA GLY A 18 -9.64 3.15 -25.87
C GLY A 18 -10.33 1.80 -25.99
N LEU A 19 -11.31 1.60 -25.10
CA LEU A 19 -12.24 0.48 -25.11
C LEU A 19 -13.58 0.92 -25.72
N PRO A 20 -14.32 0.04 -26.40
CA PRO A 20 -15.63 0.35 -26.88
C PRO A 20 -16.58 0.63 -25.70
N GLU A 21 -17.61 1.47 -25.90
CA GLU A 21 -18.52 1.89 -24.84
C GLU A 21 -19.24 0.70 -24.17
N ASN A 22 -19.51 -0.36 -24.95
CA ASN A 22 -20.19 -1.57 -24.49
C ASN A 22 -19.26 -2.65 -23.91
N PHE A 23 -17.98 -2.36 -23.65
CA PHE A 23 -16.99 -3.36 -23.19
C PHE A 23 -17.43 -4.11 -21.93
N ILE A 24 -18.19 -3.46 -21.03
CA ILE A 24 -18.68 -4.10 -19.80
C ILE A 24 -19.68 -5.21 -20.15
N ASP A 25 -20.60 -4.95 -21.09
CA ASP A 25 -21.60 -5.95 -21.53
C ASP A 25 -20.95 -7.08 -22.31
N GLU A 26 -19.97 -6.76 -23.17
CA GLU A 26 -19.23 -7.74 -23.97
C GLU A 26 -18.48 -8.74 -23.09
N TYR A 27 -17.87 -8.30 -21.99
CA TYR A 27 -17.09 -9.14 -21.08
C TYR A 27 -17.83 -9.53 -19.79
N LYS A 28 -19.16 -9.34 -19.77
CA LYS A 28 -19.99 -9.60 -18.59
C LYS A 28 -19.89 -11.03 -18.04
N ASP A 29 -19.87 -12.01 -18.92
CA ASP A 29 -19.81 -13.41 -18.50
C ASP A 29 -18.41 -13.81 -18.01
N LEU A 30 -17.35 -13.22 -18.56
CA LEU A 30 -15.99 -13.40 -18.07
C LEU A 30 -15.83 -12.88 -16.63
N ILE A 31 -16.42 -11.71 -16.32
CA ILE A 31 -16.39 -11.18 -14.95
C ILE A 31 -17.24 -12.00 -14.00
N LYS A 32 -18.41 -12.49 -14.43
CA LYS A 32 -19.23 -13.38 -13.60
C LYS A 32 -18.50 -14.65 -13.21
N GLU A 33 -17.76 -15.25 -14.14
CA GLU A 33 -16.96 -16.44 -13.86
C GLU A 33 -15.79 -16.11 -12.92
N ALA A 34 -15.11 -14.96 -13.09
CA ALA A 34 -14.10 -14.48 -12.17
C ALA A 34 -14.67 -14.30 -10.75
N HIS A 35 -15.83 -13.65 -10.60
CA HIS A 35 -16.49 -13.47 -9.31
C HIS A 35 -16.90 -14.80 -8.66
N LYS A 36 -17.38 -15.77 -9.47
CA LYS A 36 -17.72 -17.11 -8.99
C LYS A 36 -16.48 -17.80 -8.42
N THR A 37 -15.37 -17.80 -9.16
CA THR A 37 -14.08 -18.35 -8.71
C THR A 37 -13.61 -17.72 -7.39
N LEU A 38 -13.68 -16.40 -7.27
CA LEU A 38 -13.31 -15.68 -6.05
C LEU A 38 -14.23 -16.02 -4.87
N LYS A 39 -15.53 -16.17 -5.11
CA LYS A 39 -16.50 -16.55 -4.09
C LYS A 39 -16.26 -17.97 -3.57
N GLU A 40 -15.94 -18.91 -4.47
CA GLU A 40 -15.63 -20.31 -4.12
C GLU A 40 -14.32 -20.40 -3.32
N LYS A 41 -13.31 -19.61 -3.68
CA LYS A 41 -12.01 -19.55 -2.98
C LYS A 41 -12.12 -18.89 -1.61
N GLY A 42 -13.06 -17.97 -1.43
CA GLY A 42 -13.17 -17.10 -0.26
C GLY A 42 -12.14 -15.96 -0.28
N LEU A 43 -12.44 -14.89 0.43
CA LEU A 43 -11.60 -13.69 0.49
C LEU A 43 -11.26 -13.36 1.96
N PRO A 44 -10.14 -13.85 2.49
CA PRO A 44 -9.78 -13.66 3.90
C PRO A 44 -9.73 -12.19 4.34
N PHE A 45 -9.33 -11.27 3.45
CA PHE A 45 -9.30 -9.83 3.73
C PHE A 45 -10.70 -9.20 3.84
N ILE A 46 -11.73 -9.84 3.28
CA ILE A 46 -13.13 -9.47 3.48
C ILE A 46 -13.67 -10.11 4.76
N ASP A 47 -13.37 -11.38 5.00
CA ASP A 47 -13.87 -12.12 6.16
C ASP A 47 -13.46 -11.46 7.49
N ILE A 48 -12.23 -10.92 7.56
CA ILE A 48 -11.74 -10.24 8.77
C ILE A 48 -12.53 -8.98 9.13
N LEU A 49 -13.20 -8.34 8.18
CA LEU A 49 -14.04 -7.17 8.45
C LEU A 49 -15.25 -7.52 9.33
N TYR A 50 -15.73 -8.76 9.22
CA TYR A 50 -16.91 -9.26 9.95
C TYR A 50 -16.54 -10.13 11.14
N LYS A 51 -15.37 -10.81 11.11
CA LYS A 51 -14.85 -11.67 12.18
C LYS A 51 -13.70 -10.98 12.92
N ASN A 52 -13.95 -9.80 13.48
CA ASN A 52 -12.91 -8.89 14.00
C ASN A 52 -12.84 -8.84 15.53
N ASN A 53 -12.76 -9.99 16.19
CA ASN A 53 -12.69 -10.11 17.64
C ASN A 53 -11.52 -9.32 18.29
N TYR A 54 -10.53 -8.90 17.48
CA TYR A 54 -9.37 -8.15 17.93
C TYR A 54 -9.61 -6.63 18.06
N LEU A 55 -10.67 -6.06 17.47
CA LEU A 55 -10.91 -4.61 17.52
C LEU A 55 -11.05 -4.08 18.95
N ALA A 56 -11.78 -4.79 19.79
CA ALA A 56 -11.95 -4.38 21.18
C ALA A 56 -10.62 -4.38 21.95
N SER A 57 -9.77 -5.41 21.74
CA SER A 57 -8.45 -5.49 22.38
C SER A 57 -7.48 -4.43 21.87
N ILE A 58 -7.50 -4.12 20.57
CA ILE A 58 -6.71 -3.02 19.97
C ILE A 58 -7.11 -1.68 20.59
N LYS A 59 -8.40 -1.38 20.65
CA LYS A 59 -8.90 -0.13 21.26
C LYS A 59 -8.52 -0.01 22.72
N LYS A 60 -8.71 -1.08 23.48
CA LYS A 60 -8.31 -1.10 24.89
C LYS A 60 -6.83 -0.80 25.03
N PHE A 61 -5.97 -1.54 24.33
CA PHE A 61 -4.52 -1.34 24.38
C PHE A 61 -4.12 0.07 23.93
N SER A 62 -4.68 0.55 22.82
CA SER A 62 -4.40 1.90 22.34
C SER A 62 -4.80 2.97 23.36
N ASN A 63 -5.98 2.89 23.97
CA ASN A 63 -6.43 3.85 24.99
C ASN A 63 -5.53 3.87 26.22
N GLU A 64 -5.00 2.72 26.63
CA GLU A 64 -4.07 2.59 27.77
C GLU A 64 -2.66 3.10 27.45
N ASN A 65 -2.27 3.19 26.16
CA ASN A 65 -0.89 3.41 25.74
C ASN A 65 -0.64 4.65 24.86
N LYS A 66 -1.67 5.22 24.20
CA LYS A 66 -1.49 6.30 23.21
C LYS A 66 -0.73 7.52 23.74
N ASN A 67 -0.93 7.90 24.98
CA ASN A 67 -0.28 9.07 25.59
C ASN A 67 0.90 8.70 26.49
N ARG A 68 1.28 7.43 26.52
CA ARG A 68 2.33 6.93 27.41
C ARG A 68 3.71 7.07 26.81
N TRP A 69 3.84 6.87 25.50
CA TRP A 69 5.11 6.77 24.82
C TRP A 69 5.42 8.05 24.04
N GLU A 70 6.68 8.41 23.98
CA GLU A 70 7.15 9.52 23.13
C GLU A 70 7.34 9.05 21.68
N ASN A 71 7.79 7.80 21.50
CA ASN A 71 8.04 7.22 20.21
C ASN A 71 7.30 5.90 20.03
N LEU A 72 6.84 5.67 18.82
CA LEU A 72 6.30 4.39 18.31
C LEU A 72 7.18 3.97 17.14
N VAL A 73 7.88 2.84 17.29
CA VAL A 73 8.71 2.26 16.24
C VAL A 73 8.06 0.99 15.73
N ILE A 74 7.87 0.90 14.43
CA ILE A 74 7.26 -0.23 13.74
C ILE A 74 8.36 -0.97 12.97
N PHE A 75 8.64 -2.21 13.35
CA PHE A 75 9.49 -3.15 12.62
C PHE A 75 8.61 -4.04 11.76
N GLY A 76 8.74 -3.93 10.45
CA GLY A 76 7.96 -4.71 9.51
C GLY A 76 8.33 -4.35 8.08
N ILE A 77 8.28 -5.32 7.17
CA ILE A 77 8.65 -5.15 5.77
C ILE A 77 7.46 -5.44 4.87
N GLY A 78 7.36 -4.71 3.76
CA GLY A 78 6.30 -4.88 2.78
C GLY A 78 4.92 -4.76 3.41
N GLY A 79 4.06 -5.78 3.27
CA GLY A 79 2.70 -5.77 3.81
C GLY A 79 2.61 -5.64 5.35
N SER A 80 3.70 -5.87 6.08
CA SER A 80 3.75 -5.64 7.53
C SER A 80 3.99 -4.17 7.90
N CYS A 81 4.30 -3.30 6.93
CA CYS A 81 4.60 -1.89 7.14
C CYS A 81 3.77 -0.96 6.27
N LEU A 82 3.74 -1.19 4.94
CA LEU A 82 3.23 -0.23 3.95
C LEU A 82 1.79 0.22 4.18
N GLY A 83 0.91 -0.68 4.61
CA GLY A 83 -0.49 -0.32 4.89
C GLY A 83 -0.61 0.67 6.06
N ALA A 84 0.10 0.42 7.16
CA ALA A 84 0.13 1.30 8.33
C ALA A 84 0.81 2.64 8.01
N LEU A 85 1.90 2.61 7.25
CA LEU A 85 2.59 3.82 6.76
C LEU A 85 1.67 4.66 5.89
N ALA A 86 0.94 4.03 4.96
CA ALA A 86 -0.02 4.72 4.09
C ALA A 86 -1.12 5.41 4.90
N LEU A 87 -1.65 4.75 5.94
CA LEU A 87 -2.63 5.34 6.84
C LEU A 87 -2.06 6.51 7.63
N HIS A 88 -0.83 6.38 8.14
CA HIS A 88 -0.15 7.46 8.86
C HIS A 88 0.07 8.70 7.97
N LEU A 89 0.65 8.52 6.78
CA LEU A 89 0.89 9.59 5.83
C LEU A 89 -0.40 10.28 5.40
N ALA A 90 -1.48 9.51 5.25
CA ALA A 90 -2.75 10.05 4.81
C ALA A 90 -3.51 10.81 5.90
N LEU A 91 -3.50 10.36 7.15
CA LEU A 91 -4.45 10.81 8.17
C LEU A 91 -3.81 11.65 9.28
N ASN A 92 -2.51 11.50 9.53
CA ASN A 92 -1.80 12.34 10.48
C ASN A 92 -1.30 13.64 9.83
N HIS A 93 -0.67 14.48 10.62
CA HIS A 93 -0.06 15.72 10.13
C HIS A 93 1.14 15.39 9.22
N PRO A 94 1.34 16.06 8.07
CA PRO A 94 2.44 15.74 7.15
C PRO A 94 3.84 15.87 7.79
N PHE A 95 3.98 16.70 8.81
CA PHE A 95 5.21 16.87 9.60
C PHE A 95 5.01 16.37 11.05
N HIS A 96 4.31 15.25 11.22
CA HIS A 96 3.91 14.72 12.53
C HIS A 96 5.07 14.66 13.52
N ASN A 97 6.21 14.10 13.14
CA ASN A 97 7.36 13.92 14.03
C ASN A 97 8.08 15.22 14.40
N LEU A 98 7.88 16.32 13.65
CA LEU A 98 8.47 17.63 13.94
C LEU A 98 7.63 18.46 14.92
N LEU A 99 6.36 18.09 15.09
CA LEU A 99 5.51 18.76 16.07
C LEU A 99 5.96 18.40 17.50
N ASP A 100 5.74 19.32 18.41
CA ASP A 100 5.83 19.02 19.85
C ASP A 100 4.71 18.07 20.29
N ARG A 101 4.73 17.68 21.55
CA ARG A 101 3.75 16.72 22.08
C ARG A 101 2.33 17.26 22.09
N GLU A 102 2.15 18.56 22.32
CA GLU A 102 0.85 19.22 22.28
C GLU A 102 0.31 19.25 20.84
N GLY A 103 1.12 19.67 19.87
CA GLY A 103 0.78 19.66 18.45
C GLY A 103 0.42 18.26 17.92
N ARG A 104 1.04 17.20 18.48
CA ARG A 104 0.66 15.81 18.22
C ARG A 104 -0.53 15.32 19.06
N LYS A 105 -1.15 16.17 19.89
CA LYS A 105 -2.28 15.82 20.78
C LYS A 105 -1.93 14.67 21.76
N GLY A 106 -0.70 14.64 22.24
CA GLY A 106 -0.16 13.60 23.11
C GLY A 106 0.25 12.29 22.41
N LEU A 107 0.02 12.15 21.11
CA LEU A 107 0.37 10.96 20.33
C LEU A 107 1.88 10.80 20.19
N PRO A 108 2.40 9.58 20.05
CA PRO A 108 3.82 9.32 19.86
C PRO A 108 4.31 9.79 18.48
N LYS A 109 5.59 10.11 18.36
CA LYS A 109 6.29 10.17 17.06
C LYS A 109 6.24 8.79 16.42
N ALA A 110 6.08 8.72 15.11
CA ALA A 110 5.96 7.46 14.37
C ALA A 110 7.20 7.21 13.50
N PHE A 111 7.82 6.05 13.68
CA PHE A 111 8.96 5.61 12.88
C PHE A 111 8.68 4.22 12.29
N PHE A 112 8.72 4.15 10.97
CA PHE A 112 8.52 2.91 10.23
C PHE A 112 9.87 2.43 9.72
N LEU A 113 10.37 1.35 10.33
CA LEU A 113 11.67 0.78 9.99
C LEU A 113 11.46 -0.43 9.10
N ASP A 114 11.35 -0.16 7.81
CA ASP A 114 11.00 -1.11 6.75
C ASP A 114 12.21 -1.57 5.93
N ASN A 115 13.42 -1.27 6.40
CA ASN A 115 14.69 -1.69 5.82
C ASN A 115 15.72 -1.95 6.93
N ILE A 116 16.75 -2.75 6.61
CA ILE A 116 17.87 -3.09 7.50
C ILE A 116 19.15 -2.35 7.13
N ASP A 117 19.02 -1.23 6.44
CA ASP A 117 20.18 -0.36 6.18
C ASP A 117 20.82 0.07 7.51
N PRO A 118 22.15 -0.17 7.70
CA PRO A 118 22.80 0.11 8.98
C PRO A 118 22.73 1.58 9.40
N GLU A 119 22.81 2.51 8.47
CA GLU A 119 22.74 3.95 8.76
C GLU A 119 21.34 4.34 9.22
N LEU A 120 20.31 3.79 8.57
CA LEU A 120 18.92 4.03 8.95
C LEU A 120 18.62 3.49 10.36
N VAL A 121 19.02 2.24 10.63
CA VAL A 121 18.79 1.59 11.93
C VAL A 121 19.55 2.31 13.04
N PHE A 122 20.84 2.57 12.83
CA PHE A 122 21.70 3.24 13.80
C PHE A 122 21.21 4.67 14.08
N GLY A 123 20.95 5.45 13.02
CA GLY A 123 20.48 6.83 13.15
C GLY A 123 19.15 6.94 13.88
N LEU A 124 18.21 6.00 13.68
CA LEU A 124 16.97 5.96 14.45
C LEU A 124 17.25 5.73 15.94
N LEU A 125 18.09 4.72 16.26
CA LEU A 125 18.41 4.38 17.66
C LEU A 125 19.18 5.49 18.40
N GLU A 126 19.90 6.36 17.70
CA GLU A 126 20.50 7.57 18.28
C GLU A 126 19.48 8.69 18.48
N ALA A 127 18.51 8.81 17.57
CA ALA A 127 17.56 9.91 17.58
C ALA A 127 16.41 9.75 18.59
N ILE A 128 16.13 8.52 19.06
CA ILE A 128 15.00 8.25 19.95
C ILE A 128 15.43 8.00 21.40
N ASP A 129 14.58 8.42 22.36
CA ASP A 129 14.70 7.94 23.73
C ASP A 129 14.10 6.55 23.85
N ILE A 130 14.95 5.55 23.91
CA ILE A 130 14.59 4.14 24.00
C ILE A 130 13.71 3.81 25.20
N LYS A 131 13.89 4.51 26.33
CA LYS A 131 13.12 4.31 27.56
C LYS A 131 11.64 4.71 27.38
N ASN A 132 11.38 5.68 26.50
CA ASN A 132 10.06 6.22 26.19
C ASN A 132 9.56 5.78 24.81
N THR A 133 10.00 4.60 24.35
CA THR A 133 9.67 4.05 23.04
C THR A 133 8.86 2.76 23.16
N LEU A 134 7.78 2.66 22.38
CA LEU A 134 7.04 1.42 22.15
C LEU A 134 7.46 0.84 20.80
N PHE A 135 7.82 -0.44 20.77
CA PHE A 135 8.20 -1.19 19.57
C PHE A 135 7.09 -2.15 19.17
N LEU A 136 6.64 -2.07 17.93
CA LEU A 136 5.75 -3.05 17.32
C LEU A 136 6.57 -3.94 16.38
N VAL A 137 6.65 -5.23 16.68
CA VAL A 137 7.38 -6.23 15.88
C VAL A 137 6.37 -7.00 15.05
N ILE A 138 6.32 -6.75 13.75
CA ILE A 138 5.27 -7.23 12.86
C ILE A 138 5.86 -8.20 11.82
N SER A 139 5.55 -9.48 11.97
CA SER A 139 5.86 -10.51 10.98
C SER A 139 4.83 -11.62 11.06
N LYS A 140 4.03 -11.81 10.00
CA LYS A 140 3.04 -12.89 9.94
C LYS A 140 3.69 -14.26 10.15
N SER A 141 4.72 -14.59 9.39
CA SER A 141 5.43 -15.89 9.51
C SER A 141 6.25 -16.01 10.79
N GLY A 142 6.56 -14.88 11.43
CA GLY A 142 7.50 -14.81 12.54
C GLY A 142 8.94 -15.14 12.17
N LYS A 143 9.25 -15.30 10.86
CA LYS A 143 10.54 -15.75 10.33
C LYS A 143 11.24 -14.71 9.45
N THR A 144 10.64 -13.55 9.24
CA THR A 144 11.21 -12.48 8.40
C THR A 144 12.54 -12.01 9.01
N SER A 145 13.64 -12.29 8.34
CA SER A 145 15.00 -12.08 8.87
C SER A 145 15.22 -10.62 9.30
N GLU A 146 14.78 -9.68 8.47
CA GLU A 146 14.91 -8.25 8.69
C GLU A 146 14.18 -7.80 9.96
N THR A 147 12.94 -8.22 10.14
CA THR A 147 12.16 -7.92 11.35
C THR A 147 12.77 -8.56 12.59
N LEU A 148 13.30 -9.79 12.46
CA LEU A 148 13.96 -10.48 13.57
C LEU A 148 15.25 -9.78 14.01
N VAL A 149 16.11 -9.35 13.07
CA VAL A 149 17.36 -8.65 13.46
C VAL A 149 17.08 -7.30 14.09
N GLN A 150 16.09 -6.54 13.61
CA GLN A 150 15.64 -5.29 14.23
C GLN A 150 15.12 -5.53 15.66
N PHE A 151 14.35 -6.61 15.86
CA PHE A 151 13.89 -7.03 17.19
C PHE A 151 15.06 -7.38 18.10
N LEU A 152 16.03 -8.19 17.66
CA LEU A 152 17.21 -8.58 18.46
C LEU A 152 18.06 -7.37 18.84
N ILE A 153 18.29 -6.42 17.91
CA ILE A 153 19.02 -5.18 18.18
C ILE A 153 18.29 -4.35 19.24
N SER A 154 16.96 -4.25 19.16
CA SER A 154 16.18 -3.52 20.16
C SER A 154 16.22 -4.19 21.54
N LEU A 155 16.18 -5.54 21.60
CA LEU A 155 16.35 -6.26 22.85
C LEU A 155 17.68 -5.98 23.54
N GLU A 156 18.78 -5.96 22.79
CA GLU A 156 20.11 -5.63 23.34
C GLU A 156 20.12 -4.21 23.92
N ARG A 157 19.49 -3.26 23.26
CA ARG A 157 19.34 -1.89 23.77
C ARG A 157 18.44 -1.77 25.00
N LEU A 158 17.46 -2.68 25.13
CA LEU A 158 16.48 -2.68 26.21
C LEU A 158 16.86 -3.61 27.38
N LYS A 159 17.98 -4.33 27.35
CA LYS A 159 18.31 -5.40 28.33
C LYS A 159 18.32 -4.94 29.78
N SER A 160 18.62 -3.68 30.04
CA SER A 160 18.60 -3.09 31.40
C SER A 160 17.26 -2.48 31.79
N LEU A 161 16.25 -2.56 30.94
CA LEU A 161 14.91 -2.01 31.12
C LEU A 161 13.89 -3.15 31.25
N ALA A 162 12.62 -2.82 31.19
CA ALA A 162 11.54 -3.81 31.19
C ALA A 162 11.01 -4.07 29.76
N PRO A 163 11.75 -4.81 28.90
CA PRO A 163 11.44 -4.93 27.46
C PRO A 163 10.03 -5.46 27.19
N LYS A 164 9.47 -6.31 28.07
CA LYS A 164 8.09 -6.81 27.94
C LYS A 164 7.01 -5.72 27.98
N ARG A 165 7.31 -4.54 28.51
CA ARG A 165 6.38 -3.40 28.53
C ARG A 165 6.49 -2.51 27.30
N GLN A 166 7.60 -2.62 26.58
CA GLN A 166 7.95 -1.76 25.44
C GLN A 166 7.87 -2.47 24.09
N ILE A 167 7.62 -3.78 24.09
CA ILE A 167 7.54 -4.60 22.88
C ILE A 167 6.17 -5.25 22.78
N VAL A 168 5.53 -5.09 21.64
CA VAL A 168 4.30 -5.78 21.25
C VAL A 168 4.56 -6.51 19.94
N ILE A 169 4.20 -7.77 19.89
CA ILE A 169 4.46 -8.64 18.73
C ILE A 169 3.15 -8.90 17.97
N ILE A 170 3.17 -8.70 16.66
CA ILE A 170 2.04 -9.00 15.78
C ILE A 170 2.48 -10.12 14.84
N THR A 171 1.95 -11.34 15.06
CA THR A 171 2.41 -12.54 14.36
C THR A 171 1.32 -13.60 14.26
N ASP A 172 1.61 -14.73 13.61
CA ASP A 172 0.72 -15.89 13.57
C ASP A 172 0.28 -16.30 14.98
N PRO A 173 -0.99 -16.66 15.21
CA PRO A 173 -1.49 -17.04 16.53
C PRO A 173 -0.91 -18.35 17.08
N GLU A 174 -0.40 -19.23 16.23
CA GLU A 174 -0.03 -20.59 16.62
C GLU A 174 1.43 -20.94 16.34
N LYS A 175 1.99 -20.45 15.23
CA LYS A 175 3.23 -20.94 14.62
C LYS A 175 4.31 -19.87 14.52
N GLY A 176 5.54 -20.32 14.39
CA GLY A 176 6.71 -19.50 14.06
C GLY A 176 7.49 -19.02 15.28
N PRO A 177 8.76 -18.65 15.09
CA PRO A 177 9.67 -18.30 16.19
C PRO A 177 9.19 -17.10 17.00
N LEU A 178 8.61 -16.07 16.40
CA LEU A 178 8.03 -14.96 17.20
C LEU A 178 6.89 -15.43 18.08
N ARG A 179 6.05 -16.37 17.64
CA ARG A 179 5.00 -16.97 18.48
C ARG A 179 5.58 -17.77 19.64
N GLU A 180 6.62 -18.52 19.38
CA GLU A 180 7.35 -19.28 20.42
C GLU A 180 7.96 -18.33 21.45
N ILE A 181 8.63 -17.27 21.02
CA ILE A 181 9.15 -16.23 21.91
C ILE A 181 8.02 -15.59 22.74
N CYS A 182 6.86 -15.28 22.13
CA CYS A 182 5.73 -14.74 22.88
C CYS A 182 5.26 -15.68 24.01
N LYS A 183 5.19 -16.99 23.73
CA LYS A 183 4.78 -18.01 24.72
C LYS A 183 5.79 -18.16 25.84
N ASN A 184 7.06 -18.24 25.50
CA ASN A 184 8.14 -18.52 26.45
C ASN A 184 8.46 -17.30 27.32
N GLU A 185 8.50 -16.11 26.71
CA GLU A 185 8.88 -14.87 27.37
C GLU A 185 7.70 -14.04 27.88
N GLY A 186 6.46 -14.35 27.46
CA GLY A 186 5.27 -13.64 27.89
C GLY A 186 5.12 -12.24 27.31
N TYR A 187 5.57 -11.99 26.06
CA TYR A 187 5.31 -10.75 25.36
C TYR A 187 3.84 -10.62 25.00
N LEU A 188 3.30 -9.40 25.12
CA LEU A 188 1.98 -9.09 24.58
C LEU A 188 1.97 -9.26 23.07
N SER A 189 0.94 -9.93 22.56
CA SER A 189 0.85 -10.16 21.12
C SER A 189 -0.56 -10.04 20.58
N PHE A 190 -0.64 -9.65 19.29
CA PHE A 190 -1.88 -9.64 18.51
C PHE A 190 -1.77 -10.63 17.35
N PRO A 191 -2.85 -11.34 17.03
CA PRO A 191 -2.82 -12.36 15.99
C PRO A 191 -2.91 -11.75 14.58
N VAL A 192 -2.14 -12.29 13.64
CA VAL A 192 -2.38 -12.13 12.20
C VAL A 192 -3.15 -13.37 11.73
N PRO A 193 -4.35 -13.23 11.16
CA PRO A 193 -5.10 -14.39 10.67
C PRO A 193 -4.28 -15.22 9.67
N PRO A 194 -4.15 -16.55 9.85
CA PRO A 194 -3.23 -17.38 9.03
C PRO A 194 -3.51 -17.34 7.52
N ALA A 195 -4.79 -17.29 7.14
CA ALA A 195 -5.18 -17.23 5.72
C ALA A 195 -4.93 -15.87 5.05
N LEU A 196 -4.62 -14.82 5.83
CA LEU A 196 -4.48 -13.46 5.33
C LEU A 196 -3.08 -13.23 4.75
N GLY A 197 -2.96 -12.88 3.47
CA GLY A 197 -1.70 -12.46 2.86
C GLY A 197 -1.15 -11.16 3.45
N GLY A 198 0.19 -11.00 3.50
CA GLY A 198 0.80 -9.78 4.07
C GLY A 198 0.31 -8.49 3.43
N ARG A 199 0.30 -8.41 2.10
CA ARG A 199 -0.15 -7.24 1.33
C ARG A 199 -1.65 -6.93 1.43
N TYR A 200 -2.45 -7.89 1.95
CA TYR A 200 -3.89 -7.76 2.22
C TYR A 200 -4.20 -7.54 3.71
N SER A 201 -3.19 -7.24 4.54
CA SER A 201 -3.35 -7.27 6.00
C SER A 201 -3.58 -5.91 6.66
N VAL A 202 -3.72 -4.83 5.90
CA VAL A 202 -3.86 -3.47 6.43
C VAL A 202 -5.05 -3.31 7.39
N LEU A 203 -6.16 -3.98 7.13
CA LEU A 203 -7.37 -3.95 7.97
C LEU A 203 -7.41 -5.08 9.03
N SER A 204 -6.24 -5.63 9.37
CA SER A 204 -6.00 -6.55 10.48
C SER A 204 -5.20 -5.86 11.60
N PRO A 205 -4.85 -6.53 12.70
CA PRO A 205 -3.96 -5.95 13.71
C PRO A 205 -2.66 -5.37 13.17
N VAL A 206 -2.18 -5.83 12.00
CA VAL A 206 -0.98 -5.33 11.31
C VAL A 206 -1.06 -3.83 11.01
N GLY A 207 -2.16 -3.37 10.45
CA GLY A 207 -2.36 -1.94 10.16
C GLY A 207 -3.17 -1.21 11.23
N LEU A 208 -4.15 -1.89 11.87
CA LEU A 208 -5.07 -1.25 12.80
C LEU A 208 -4.44 -0.91 14.16
N LEU A 209 -3.51 -1.72 14.67
CA LEU A 209 -2.89 -1.43 15.96
C LEU A 209 -1.97 -0.18 15.90
N PRO A 210 -1.01 -0.07 14.96
CA PRO A 210 -0.23 1.16 14.83
C PRO A 210 -1.12 2.37 14.53
N SER A 211 -2.16 2.22 13.70
CA SER A 211 -3.11 3.29 13.39
C SER A 211 -3.86 3.79 14.63
N ALA A 212 -4.36 2.90 15.47
CA ALA A 212 -5.06 3.26 16.69
C ALA A 212 -4.13 3.98 17.69
N LEU A 213 -2.86 3.52 17.82
CA LEU A 213 -1.85 4.19 18.65
C LEU A 213 -1.49 5.59 18.13
N LEU A 214 -1.64 5.84 16.84
CA LEU A 214 -1.45 7.13 16.18
C LEU A 214 -2.74 7.95 16.08
N GLY A 215 -3.78 7.56 16.82
CA GLY A 215 -5.04 8.33 16.95
C GLY A 215 -5.96 8.24 15.73
N ILE A 216 -5.71 7.33 14.81
CA ILE A 216 -6.54 7.12 13.62
C ILE A 216 -7.82 6.36 14.01
N ASP A 217 -8.97 6.81 13.51
CA ASP A 217 -10.27 6.17 13.72
C ASP A 217 -10.37 4.85 12.95
N ILE A 218 -10.08 3.75 13.65
CA ILE A 218 -10.12 2.39 13.06
C ILE A 218 -11.55 1.87 12.86
N ASP A 219 -12.55 2.40 13.56
CA ASP A 219 -13.95 2.03 13.34
C ASP A 219 -14.45 2.62 12.01
N ALA A 220 -14.11 3.87 11.74
CA ALA A 220 -14.40 4.50 10.46
C ALA A 220 -13.68 3.80 9.29
N LEU A 221 -12.43 3.34 9.47
CA LEU A 221 -11.73 2.52 8.48
C LEU A 221 -12.52 1.25 8.14
N ILE A 222 -12.89 0.47 9.16
CA ILE A 222 -13.66 -0.78 8.97
C ILE A 222 -15.04 -0.50 8.37
N SER A 223 -15.69 0.59 8.78
CA SER A 223 -17.00 0.97 8.24
C SER A 223 -16.91 1.31 6.75
N GLY A 224 -15.91 2.08 6.34
CA GLY A 224 -15.66 2.39 4.93
C GLY A 224 -15.31 1.15 4.10
N ALA A 225 -14.52 0.24 4.66
CA ALA A 225 -14.20 -1.04 4.05
C ALA A 225 -15.46 -1.89 3.79
N LYS A 226 -16.34 -2.02 4.79
CA LYS A 226 -17.62 -2.74 4.66
C LYS A 226 -18.56 -2.09 3.65
N ASP A 227 -18.60 -0.75 3.60
CA ASP A 227 -19.38 -0.01 2.61
C ASP A 227 -18.91 -0.33 1.18
N MET A 228 -17.60 -0.35 0.94
CA MET A 228 -17.05 -0.71 -0.36
C MET A 228 -17.34 -2.17 -0.74
N VAL A 229 -17.23 -3.13 0.21
CA VAL A 229 -17.63 -4.52 -0.03
C VAL A 229 -19.08 -4.59 -0.49
N LYS A 230 -20.00 -3.91 0.23
CA LYS A 230 -21.42 -3.87 -0.13
C LYS A 230 -21.62 -3.28 -1.52
N ARG A 231 -20.90 -2.22 -1.85
CA ARG A 231 -20.98 -1.56 -3.15
C ARG A 231 -20.47 -2.46 -4.28
N CYS A 232 -19.38 -3.19 -4.07
CA CYS A 232 -18.79 -4.11 -5.04
C CYS A 232 -19.59 -5.42 -5.20
N ASN A 233 -20.48 -5.75 -4.28
CA ASN A 233 -21.41 -6.88 -4.40
C ASN A 233 -22.68 -6.56 -5.21
N ASN A 234 -22.86 -5.31 -5.63
CA ASN A 234 -23.98 -4.89 -6.47
C ASN A 234 -23.74 -5.25 -7.94
N ASN A 235 -24.68 -4.81 -8.80
CA ASN A 235 -24.63 -4.97 -10.26
C ASN A 235 -23.23 -4.56 -10.81
N LEU A 236 -22.75 -5.31 -11.78
CA LEU A 236 -21.44 -5.14 -12.42
C LEU A 236 -21.18 -3.70 -12.89
N GLU A 237 -22.15 -3.07 -13.54
CA GLU A 237 -22.10 -1.69 -14.03
C GLU A 237 -21.85 -0.64 -12.92
N ARG A 238 -22.05 -1.00 -11.67
CA ARG A 238 -21.87 -0.16 -10.49
C ARG A 238 -20.73 -0.62 -9.59
N ASN A 239 -19.97 -1.63 -10.02
CA ASN A 239 -18.85 -2.18 -9.26
C ASN A 239 -17.53 -1.55 -9.71
N PRO A 240 -17.00 -0.54 -8.99
CA PRO A 240 -15.81 0.17 -9.41
C PRO A 240 -14.55 -0.72 -9.43
N ALA A 241 -14.47 -1.71 -8.55
CA ALA A 241 -13.33 -2.63 -8.51
C ALA A 241 -13.31 -3.55 -9.75
N SER A 242 -14.47 -4.06 -10.18
CA SER A 242 -14.56 -4.91 -11.36
C SER A 242 -14.36 -4.14 -12.65
N ILE A 243 -14.90 -2.92 -12.76
CA ILE A 243 -14.69 -2.07 -13.94
C ILE A 243 -13.20 -1.72 -14.06
N PHE A 244 -12.56 -1.33 -12.95
CA PHE A 244 -11.14 -1.06 -12.93
C PHE A 244 -10.32 -2.29 -13.34
N ALA A 245 -10.60 -3.45 -12.74
CA ALA A 245 -9.91 -4.70 -13.05
C ALA A 245 -10.07 -5.12 -14.51
N LEU A 246 -11.30 -5.07 -15.04
CA LEU A 246 -11.58 -5.42 -16.44
C LEU A 246 -10.86 -4.49 -17.41
N SER A 247 -10.99 -3.17 -17.22
CA SER A 247 -10.33 -2.19 -18.10
C SER A 247 -8.83 -2.43 -18.15
N HIS A 248 -8.20 -2.60 -16.99
CA HIS A 248 -6.75 -2.84 -16.89
C HIS A 248 -6.34 -4.20 -17.46
N TYR A 249 -7.20 -5.24 -17.32
CA TYR A 249 -6.99 -6.54 -17.96
C TYR A 249 -7.00 -6.42 -19.49
N LEU A 250 -7.97 -5.75 -20.08
CA LEU A 250 -8.10 -5.56 -21.52
C LEU A 250 -6.93 -4.71 -22.06
N PHE A 251 -6.55 -3.66 -21.37
CA PHE A 251 -5.38 -2.86 -21.71
C PHE A 251 -4.09 -3.66 -21.64
N ASN A 252 -3.92 -4.49 -20.61
CA ASN A 252 -2.74 -5.34 -20.49
C ASN A 252 -2.69 -6.37 -21.64
N LYS A 253 -3.83 -6.96 -22.03
CA LYS A 253 -3.93 -7.84 -23.22
C LYS A 253 -3.58 -7.12 -24.51
N SER A 254 -3.78 -5.81 -24.60
CA SER A 254 -3.41 -4.98 -25.76
C SER A 254 -2.00 -4.38 -25.65
N GLY A 255 -1.15 -4.87 -24.73
CA GLY A 255 0.24 -4.44 -24.58
C GLY A 255 0.45 -3.19 -23.71
N LYS A 256 -0.57 -2.72 -22.99
CA LYS A 256 -0.45 -1.63 -22.03
C LYS A 256 0.01 -2.21 -20.68
N ASN A 257 1.31 -2.41 -20.54
CA ASN A 257 1.89 -3.20 -19.45
C ASN A 257 2.38 -2.36 -18.25
N ILE A 258 2.20 -1.04 -18.28
CA ILE A 258 2.63 -0.12 -17.21
C ILE A 258 1.40 0.57 -16.65
N HIS A 259 1.11 0.30 -15.37
CA HIS A 259 -0.01 0.88 -14.66
C HIS A 259 0.46 1.91 -13.65
N ILE A 260 0.08 3.17 -13.84
CA ILE A 260 0.54 4.30 -13.02
C ILE A 260 -0.61 4.72 -12.10
N LEU A 261 -0.33 4.79 -10.79
CA LEU A 261 -1.23 5.41 -9.83
C LEU A 261 -0.67 6.76 -9.40
N MET A 262 -1.39 7.84 -9.71
CA MET A 262 -0.93 9.23 -9.56
C MET A 262 -1.89 10.05 -8.69
N PRO A 263 -1.74 10.04 -7.36
CA PRO A 263 -2.54 10.92 -6.49
C PRO A 263 -2.15 12.38 -6.63
N TYR A 264 -3.18 13.24 -6.69
CA TYR A 264 -3.08 14.71 -6.59
C TYR A 264 -3.35 15.19 -5.17
N ALA A 265 -2.89 14.42 -4.21
CA ALA A 265 -2.82 14.79 -2.81
C ALA A 265 -1.61 14.10 -2.19
N HIS A 266 -0.66 14.85 -1.66
CA HIS A 266 0.56 14.30 -1.06
C HIS A 266 0.25 13.29 0.05
N ALA A 267 -0.83 13.51 0.80
CA ALA A 267 -1.36 12.59 1.81
C ALA A 267 -1.63 11.17 1.27
N LEU A 268 -1.91 11.00 -0.03
CA LEU A 268 -2.17 9.70 -0.65
C LEU A 268 -0.91 9.05 -1.26
N SER A 269 0.27 9.61 -1.05
CA SER A 269 1.54 9.07 -1.58
C SER A 269 1.82 7.64 -1.10
N GLY A 270 1.55 7.35 0.17
CA GLY A 270 1.68 6.01 0.74
C GLY A 270 0.66 5.01 0.19
N ILE A 271 -0.51 5.46 -0.23
CA ILE A 271 -1.50 4.61 -0.92
C ILE A 271 -0.96 4.13 -2.27
N ALA A 272 -0.31 5.04 -3.03
CA ALA A 272 0.28 4.66 -4.32
C ALA A 272 1.43 3.65 -4.13
N GLU A 273 2.22 3.78 -3.08
CA GLU A 273 3.29 2.84 -2.74
C GLU A 273 2.75 1.47 -2.31
N TRP A 274 1.77 1.45 -1.42
CA TRP A 274 1.08 0.23 -1.01
C TRP A 274 0.41 -0.48 -2.21
N PHE A 275 -0.22 0.28 -3.12
CA PHE A 275 -0.80 -0.25 -4.35
C PHE A 275 0.26 -0.91 -5.23
N CYS A 276 1.45 -0.34 -5.35
CA CYS A 276 2.54 -0.94 -6.13
C CYS A 276 2.89 -2.34 -5.61
N GLN A 277 3.01 -2.52 -4.29
CA GLN A 277 3.22 -3.86 -3.72
C GLN A 277 2.03 -4.78 -3.98
N LEU A 278 0.81 -4.32 -3.66
CA LEU A 278 -0.40 -5.10 -3.85
C LEU A 278 -0.51 -5.63 -5.28
N TRP A 279 -0.32 -4.74 -6.26
CA TRP A 279 -0.48 -5.04 -7.68
C TRP A 279 0.63 -5.94 -8.22
N ALA A 280 1.90 -5.57 -8.00
CA ALA A 280 3.05 -6.31 -8.51
C ALA A 280 3.14 -7.73 -7.94
N GLU A 281 3.09 -7.86 -6.62
CA GLU A 281 3.28 -9.13 -5.93
C GLU A 281 2.10 -10.11 -6.14
N SER A 282 0.89 -9.57 -6.33
CA SER A 282 -0.28 -10.40 -6.60
C SER A 282 -0.37 -10.85 -8.05
N LEU A 283 0.02 -10.01 -9.01
CA LEU A 283 -0.25 -10.23 -10.42
C LEU A 283 0.96 -10.68 -11.24
N GLY A 284 2.18 -10.46 -10.75
CA GLY A 284 3.40 -10.98 -11.37
C GLY A 284 3.50 -12.48 -11.20
N LYS A 285 3.05 -13.27 -12.19
CA LYS A 285 3.00 -14.73 -12.14
C LYS A 285 3.56 -15.35 -13.40
N ARG A 286 4.38 -16.40 -13.20
CA ARG A 286 4.86 -17.25 -14.29
C ARG A 286 3.80 -18.22 -14.75
N TYR A 287 3.03 -18.81 -13.82
CA TYR A 287 2.08 -19.87 -14.11
C TYR A 287 0.65 -19.45 -13.78
N ASP A 288 -0.30 -19.95 -14.57
CA ASP A 288 -1.72 -19.94 -14.24
C ASP A 288 -2.05 -21.04 -13.19
N ILE A 289 -3.31 -21.05 -12.72
CA ILE A 289 -3.78 -22.04 -11.74
C ILE A 289 -3.83 -23.48 -12.28
N LYS A 290 -3.67 -23.68 -13.60
CA LYS A 290 -3.61 -24.99 -14.25
C LYS A 290 -2.18 -25.44 -14.54
N GLY A 291 -1.18 -24.59 -14.22
CA GLY A 291 0.24 -24.86 -14.44
C GLY A 291 0.75 -24.46 -15.85
N GLY A 292 -0.05 -23.78 -16.64
CA GLY A 292 0.36 -23.21 -17.93
C GLY A 292 1.23 -21.96 -17.73
N GLU A 293 2.31 -21.81 -18.53
CA GLU A 293 3.14 -20.60 -18.49
C GLU A 293 2.41 -19.40 -19.08
N VAL A 294 2.29 -18.32 -18.31
CA VAL A 294 1.60 -17.09 -18.72
C VAL A 294 2.49 -15.85 -18.66
N PHE A 295 3.48 -15.80 -17.77
CA PHE A 295 4.36 -14.63 -17.54
C PHE A 295 3.59 -13.31 -17.52
N CYS A 296 2.50 -13.24 -16.75
CA CYS A 296 1.64 -12.07 -16.66
C CYS A 296 2.01 -11.16 -15.51
N GLY A 297 1.47 -9.95 -15.56
CA GLY A 297 1.55 -8.95 -14.53
C GLY A 297 2.01 -7.60 -15.06
N PRO A 298 1.17 -6.57 -14.98
CA PRO A 298 1.57 -5.22 -15.35
C PRO A 298 2.50 -4.62 -14.29
N THR A 299 3.44 -3.80 -14.72
CA THR A 299 4.36 -3.06 -13.85
C THR A 299 3.65 -1.87 -13.23
N PRO A 300 3.44 -1.82 -11.91
CA PRO A 300 2.89 -0.65 -11.28
C PRO A 300 3.96 0.43 -11.06
N ILE A 301 3.58 1.69 -11.28
CA ILE A 301 4.41 2.85 -10.99
C ILE A 301 3.63 3.80 -10.10
N LYS A 302 4.28 4.31 -9.04
CA LYS A 302 3.77 5.45 -8.28
C LYS A 302 4.26 6.76 -8.90
N ALA A 303 3.36 7.71 -9.04
CA ALA A 303 3.67 9.09 -9.33
C ALA A 303 2.88 10.00 -8.39
N ILE A 304 3.30 11.23 -8.20
CA ILE A 304 2.62 12.20 -7.32
C ILE A 304 2.39 13.50 -8.10
N GLY A 305 1.14 13.86 -8.33
CA GLY A 305 0.78 15.20 -8.79
C GLY A 305 0.97 16.23 -7.66
N VAL A 306 1.56 17.36 -7.91
CA VAL A 306 2.06 17.95 -9.18
C VAL A 306 3.52 17.54 -9.46
N ARG A 307 4.26 17.10 -8.43
CA ARG A 307 5.70 16.86 -8.45
C ARG A 307 6.17 16.09 -9.70
N ASP A 308 5.50 14.99 -10.02
CA ASP A 308 5.94 14.09 -11.08
C ASP A 308 5.46 14.48 -12.48
N GLN A 309 4.73 15.60 -12.60
CA GLN A 309 4.59 16.31 -13.87
C GLN A 309 5.94 16.85 -14.34
N HIS A 310 6.84 17.20 -13.39
CA HIS A 310 8.18 17.72 -13.66
C HIS A 310 9.26 16.63 -13.74
N SER A 311 8.89 15.35 -13.69
CA SER A 311 9.86 14.23 -13.75
C SER A 311 9.45 13.13 -14.72
N GLN A 312 8.20 12.68 -14.70
CA GLN A 312 7.75 11.48 -15.42
C GLN A 312 6.78 11.80 -16.59
N LEU A 313 6.09 12.94 -16.55
CA LEU A 313 5.02 13.25 -17.50
C LEU A 313 5.51 13.32 -18.95
N GLN A 314 6.75 13.77 -19.20
CA GLN A 314 7.35 13.76 -20.53
C GLN A 314 7.28 12.35 -21.16
N LEU A 315 7.67 11.32 -20.40
CA LEU A 315 7.60 9.92 -20.85
C LEU A 315 6.15 9.47 -21.07
N TYR A 316 5.22 9.95 -20.26
CA TYR A 316 3.81 9.59 -20.41
C TYR A 316 3.18 10.21 -21.65
N MET A 317 3.61 11.40 -22.01
CA MET A 317 3.11 12.14 -23.17
C MET A 317 3.75 11.70 -24.49
N GLU A 318 5.07 11.56 -24.52
CA GLU A 318 5.83 11.37 -25.76
C GLU A 318 6.38 9.94 -25.95
N GLY A 319 6.38 9.12 -24.88
CA GLY A 319 6.88 7.75 -24.91
C GLY A 319 5.90 6.76 -25.55
N PRO A 320 6.21 5.44 -25.49
CA PRO A 320 5.35 4.40 -26.04
C PRO A 320 3.93 4.39 -25.47
N TYR A 321 2.97 3.92 -26.26
CA TYR A 321 1.57 3.73 -25.86
C TYR A 321 1.38 2.42 -25.05
N ASP A 322 2.15 2.25 -24.00
CA ASP A 322 2.20 1.07 -23.14
C ASP A 322 1.73 1.34 -21.70
N LYS A 323 1.19 2.54 -21.44
CA LYS A 323 0.85 3.02 -20.10
C LYS A 323 -0.64 3.28 -19.92
N VAL A 324 -1.11 3.00 -18.71
CA VAL A 324 -2.45 3.36 -18.22
C VAL A 324 -2.28 4.18 -16.95
N ILE A 325 -2.84 5.38 -16.92
CA ILE A 325 -2.68 6.32 -15.81
C ILE A 325 -3.99 6.41 -15.03
N THR A 326 -3.92 6.18 -13.72
CA THR A 326 -5.07 6.35 -12.82
C THR A 326 -4.75 7.44 -11.81
N PHE A 327 -5.50 8.53 -11.86
CA PHE A 327 -5.42 9.61 -10.89
C PHE A 327 -6.19 9.27 -9.62
N LEU A 328 -5.68 9.68 -8.45
CA LEU A 328 -6.47 9.82 -7.23
C LEU A 328 -6.66 11.30 -6.94
N THR A 329 -7.89 11.79 -7.05
CA THR A 329 -8.24 13.19 -6.84
C THR A 329 -9.08 13.38 -5.59
N VAL A 330 -9.01 14.55 -4.99
CA VAL A 330 -9.73 14.89 -3.76
C VAL A 330 -10.57 16.14 -4.00
N LYS A 331 -11.87 16.09 -3.68
CA LYS A 331 -12.74 17.27 -3.81
C LYS A 331 -12.40 18.31 -2.75
N ASP A 332 -12.34 17.88 -1.48
CA ASP A 332 -12.15 18.76 -0.34
C ASP A 332 -10.84 18.44 0.38
N TYR A 333 -9.85 19.31 0.22
CA TYR A 333 -8.60 19.24 0.99
C TYR A 333 -8.82 19.71 2.42
N ARG A 334 -8.08 19.14 3.36
CA ARG A 334 -8.19 19.47 4.80
C ARG A 334 -7.79 20.91 5.14
N SER A 335 -7.00 21.55 4.29
CA SER A 335 -6.53 22.92 4.48
C SER A 335 -6.75 23.73 3.23
N LYS A 336 -6.99 25.03 3.40
CA LYS A 336 -7.04 26.01 2.33
C LYS A 336 -5.92 27.02 2.54
N VAL A 337 -5.09 27.23 1.52
CA VAL A 337 -3.98 28.20 1.56
C VAL A 337 -4.16 29.19 0.44
N SER A 338 -4.34 30.45 0.79
CA SER A 338 -4.47 31.55 -0.17
C SER A 338 -3.11 31.97 -0.70
N ILE A 339 -3.05 32.32 -1.97
CA ILE A 339 -1.85 32.87 -2.63
C ILE A 339 -1.95 34.36 -2.54
N PRO A 340 -1.03 35.06 -1.86
CA PRO A 340 -1.05 36.51 -1.79
C PRO A 340 -0.72 37.12 -3.15
N SER A 341 -1.25 38.35 -3.39
CA SER A 341 -0.97 39.06 -4.62
C SER A 341 0.25 39.98 -4.41
N PHE A 342 1.36 39.63 -5.03
CA PHE A 342 2.59 40.42 -5.11
C PHE A 342 2.99 40.63 -6.57
N TYR A 343 3.79 41.62 -6.82
CA TYR A 343 4.33 41.95 -8.16
C TYR A 343 3.26 42.06 -9.25
N PRO A 344 2.30 42.99 -9.11
CA PRO A 344 1.17 43.11 -10.02
C PRO A 344 1.58 43.44 -11.48
N ASP A 345 2.74 44.06 -11.66
CA ASP A 345 3.26 44.45 -12.97
C ASP A 345 4.03 43.31 -13.69
N ILE A 346 4.24 42.16 -13.03
CA ILE A 346 4.90 40.97 -13.62
C ILE A 346 3.81 39.96 -14.00
N VAL A 347 3.46 39.90 -15.29
CA VAL A 347 2.35 39.10 -15.81
C VAL A 347 2.48 37.62 -15.44
N ASP A 348 3.68 37.06 -15.52
CA ASP A 348 3.95 35.64 -15.22
C ASP A 348 3.80 35.28 -13.73
N ILE A 349 3.61 36.26 -12.85
CA ILE A 349 3.39 36.07 -11.41
C ILE A 349 2.01 36.56 -10.99
N SER A 350 1.59 37.70 -11.50
CA SER A 350 0.40 38.43 -11.03
C SER A 350 -0.89 37.60 -11.17
N TYR A 351 -1.00 36.75 -12.21
CA TYR A 351 -2.18 35.92 -12.44
C TYR A 351 -2.37 34.84 -11.36
N LEU A 352 -1.32 34.48 -10.59
CA LEU A 352 -1.41 33.54 -9.49
C LEU A 352 -2.01 34.13 -8.21
N GLY A 353 -1.94 35.46 -8.09
CA GLY A 353 -2.44 36.18 -6.92
C GLY A 353 -3.95 36.06 -6.75
N ASN A 354 -4.41 36.09 -5.49
CA ASN A 354 -5.83 35.99 -5.09
C ASN A 354 -6.49 34.62 -5.35
N HIS A 355 -5.75 33.65 -5.85
CA HIS A 355 -6.16 32.24 -5.91
C HIS A 355 -5.76 31.48 -4.62
N SER A 356 -5.97 30.18 -4.61
CA SER A 356 -5.53 29.28 -3.55
C SER A 356 -4.69 28.13 -4.10
N LEU A 357 -3.84 27.51 -3.28
CA LEU A 357 -3.15 26.28 -3.65
C LEU A 357 -4.14 25.16 -4.02
N ASN A 358 -5.33 25.17 -3.42
CA ASN A 358 -6.40 24.22 -3.72
C ASN A 358 -6.93 24.38 -5.16
N GLU A 359 -7.04 25.61 -5.64
CA GLU A 359 -7.43 25.90 -7.03
C GLU A 359 -6.30 25.53 -7.98
N LEU A 360 -5.06 25.89 -7.67
CA LEU A 360 -3.91 25.61 -8.52
C LEU A 360 -3.71 24.09 -8.70
N ILE A 361 -3.69 23.30 -7.63
CA ILE A 361 -3.48 21.83 -7.75
C ILE A 361 -4.62 21.15 -8.53
N LYS A 362 -5.86 21.65 -8.41
CA LYS A 362 -7.00 21.17 -9.21
C LYS A 362 -6.86 21.55 -10.68
N ALA A 363 -6.46 22.78 -10.96
CA ALA A 363 -6.22 23.23 -12.33
C ALA A 363 -5.12 22.41 -13.02
N GLU A 364 -4.02 22.14 -12.33
CA GLU A 364 -2.94 21.31 -12.85
C GLU A 364 -3.35 19.85 -13.07
N GLN A 365 -4.17 19.28 -12.21
CA GLN A 365 -4.74 17.95 -12.40
C GLN A 365 -5.62 17.89 -13.63
N ILE A 366 -6.56 18.84 -13.78
CA ILE A 366 -7.48 18.90 -14.92
C ILE A 366 -6.70 19.14 -16.22
N ALA A 367 -5.72 20.04 -16.22
CA ALA A 367 -4.89 20.33 -17.37
C ALA A 367 -4.07 19.11 -17.82
N THR A 368 -3.48 18.37 -16.87
CA THR A 368 -2.73 17.14 -17.16
C THR A 368 -3.64 16.07 -17.72
N GLU A 369 -4.82 15.85 -17.13
CA GLU A 369 -5.83 14.91 -17.62
C GLU A 369 -6.26 15.26 -19.05
N ALA A 370 -6.58 16.52 -19.31
CA ALA A 370 -6.98 16.99 -20.63
C ALA A 370 -5.86 16.85 -21.68
N ALA A 371 -4.61 17.17 -21.30
CA ALA A 371 -3.46 17.03 -22.20
C ALA A 371 -3.20 15.57 -22.58
N LEU A 372 -3.24 14.66 -21.61
CA LEU A 372 -3.11 13.22 -21.85
C LEU A 372 -4.22 12.71 -22.77
N THR A 373 -5.47 13.06 -22.49
CA THR A 373 -6.63 12.64 -23.31
C THR A 373 -6.53 13.18 -24.72
N LYS A 374 -6.14 14.44 -24.92
CA LYS A 374 -5.91 15.04 -26.24
C LYS A 374 -4.85 14.26 -27.04
N GLN A 375 -3.83 13.71 -26.38
CA GLN A 375 -2.80 12.86 -26.97
C GLN A 375 -3.19 11.37 -26.97
N ARG A 376 -4.46 11.05 -26.76
CA ARG A 376 -5.00 9.68 -26.74
C ARG A 376 -4.29 8.76 -25.72
N ARG A 377 -3.76 9.34 -24.61
CA ARG A 377 -3.13 8.60 -23.53
C ARG A 377 -4.21 8.14 -22.55
N LEU A 378 -4.26 6.83 -22.33
CA LEU A 378 -5.24 6.21 -21.43
C LEU A 378 -5.12 6.76 -20.02
N ASN A 379 -6.20 7.36 -19.53
CA ASN A 379 -6.26 7.84 -18.16
C ASN A 379 -7.67 7.73 -17.58
N ALA A 380 -7.75 7.56 -16.28
CA ALA A 380 -8.98 7.54 -15.50
C ALA A 380 -8.73 8.14 -14.13
N LYS A 381 -9.78 8.36 -13.33
CA LYS A 381 -9.61 8.89 -11.99
C LYS A 381 -10.57 8.28 -10.97
N PHE A 382 -10.03 8.05 -9.77
CA PHE A 382 -10.85 7.91 -8.57
C PHE A 382 -10.97 9.28 -7.90
N ILE A 383 -12.19 9.67 -7.59
CA ILE A 383 -12.54 10.94 -6.96
C ILE A 383 -12.98 10.65 -5.53
N LEU A 384 -12.20 11.09 -4.55
CA LEU A 384 -12.52 11.02 -3.13
C LEU A 384 -13.19 12.33 -2.72
N ASP A 385 -14.27 12.29 -1.94
CA ASP A 385 -14.84 13.51 -1.38
C ASP A 385 -13.80 14.19 -0.46
N LYS A 386 -13.15 13.45 0.41
CA LYS A 386 -12.06 13.91 1.31
C LYS A 386 -11.14 12.76 1.71
N VAL A 387 -9.97 13.10 2.23
CA VAL A 387 -9.04 12.14 2.83
C VAL A 387 -9.40 11.95 4.30
N ASP A 388 -10.14 10.88 4.62
CA ASP A 388 -10.51 10.48 5.97
C ASP A 388 -10.47 8.95 6.13
N SER A 389 -10.59 8.47 7.35
CA SER A 389 -10.52 7.03 7.66
C SER A 389 -11.57 6.22 6.89
N PHE A 390 -12.80 6.71 6.74
CA PHE A 390 -13.85 6.01 6.00
C PHE A 390 -13.50 5.82 4.52
N ASN A 391 -13.10 6.89 3.84
CA ASN A 391 -12.72 6.81 2.42
C ASN A 391 -11.46 5.98 2.21
N LEU A 392 -10.50 6.01 3.14
CA LEU A 392 -9.30 5.14 3.03
C LEU A 392 -9.63 3.67 3.24
N GLY A 393 -10.47 3.32 4.20
CA GLY A 393 -10.96 1.95 4.36
C GLY A 393 -11.66 1.45 3.10
N SER A 394 -12.48 2.30 2.48
CA SER A 394 -13.12 2.02 1.18
C SER A 394 -12.10 1.83 0.05
N LEU A 395 -11.06 2.66 0.00
CA LEU A 395 -10.04 2.64 -1.06
C LEU A 395 -9.16 1.39 -0.98
N PHE A 396 -8.76 0.97 0.23
CA PHE A 396 -8.01 -0.27 0.43
C PHE A 396 -8.78 -1.47 -0.12
N VAL A 397 -10.02 -1.66 0.30
CA VAL A 397 -10.86 -2.78 -0.16
C VAL A 397 -11.14 -2.70 -1.66
N LEU A 398 -11.35 -1.51 -2.22
CA LEU A 398 -11.52 -1.32 -3.65
C LEU A 398 -10.33 -1.89 -4.44
N PHE A 399 -9.10 -1.51 -4.07
CA PHE A 399 -7.91 -2.00 -4.77
C PHE A 399 -7.61 -3.48 -4.47
N GLU A 400 -7.88 -3.97 -3.28
CA GLU A 400 -7.76 -5.40 -2.96
C GLU A 400 -8.72 -6.23 -3.83
N LEU A 401 -10.00 -5.83 -3.94
CA LEU A 401 -10.99 -6.49 -4.79
C LEU A 401 -10.63 -6.37 -6.28
N ALA A 402 -10.17 -5.21 -6.73
CA ALA A 402 -9.74 -5.03 -8.11
C ALA A 402 -8.56 -5.95 -8.46
N THR A 403 -7.60 -6.07 -7.55
CA THR A 403 -6.42 -6.92 -7.73
C THR A 403 -6.78 -8.39 -7.84
N VAL A 404 -7.62 -8.90 -6.93
CA VAL A 404 -8.02 -10.33 -7.00
C VAL A 404 -8.92 -10.61 -8.20
N THR A 405 -9.76 -9.63 -8.61
CA THR A 405 -10.58 -9.75 -9.82
C THR A 405 -9.71 -9.82 -11.07
N PHE A 406 -8.70 -8.94 -11.20
CA PHE A 406 -7.72 -9.00 -12.29
C PHE A 406 -6.99 -10.37 -12.31
N GLY A 407 -6.54 -10.86 -11.15
CA GLY A 407 -5.93 -12.19 -11.05
C GLY A 407 -6.85 -13.32 -11.50
N ALA A 408 -8.13 -13.25 -11.16
CA ALA A 408 -9.13 -14.24 -11.59
C ALA A 408 -9.37 -14.18 -13.11
N LEU A 409 -9.39 -12.98 -13.72
CA LEU A 409 -9.50 -12.80 -15.18
C LEU A 409 -8.30 -13.44 -15.93
N TYR A 410 -7.10 -13.42 -15.33
CA TYR A 410 -5.91 -14.09 -15.86
C TYR A 410 -5.79 -15.55 -15.45
N GLN A 411 -6.72 -16.07 -14.63
CA GLN A 411 -6.67 -17.41 -14.04
C GLN A 411 -5.36 -17.67 -13.25
N ILE A 412 -4.85 -16.69 -12.52
CA ILE A 412 -3.67 -16.80 -11.65
C ILE A 412 -4.05 -16.76 -10.18
N ASP A 413 -3.16 -17.25 -9.29
CA ASP A 413 -3.34 -17.09 -7.85
C ASP A 413 -2.81 -15.74 -7.36
N PRO A 414 -3.66 -14.77 -6.96
CA PRO A 414 -3.22 -13.48 -6.49
C PRO A 414 -2.73 -13.49 -5.02
N PHE A 415 -2.75 -14.64 -4.33
CA PHE A 415 -2.45 -14.72 -2.89
C PHE A 415 -1.07 -15.28 -2.57
N ASP A 416 -0.43 -16.00 -3.49
CA ASP A 416 0.93 -16.52 -3.36
C ASP A 416 2.00 -15.56 -3.94
N GLN A 417 3.27 -15.85 -3.72
CA GLN A 417 4.42 -15.11 -4.24
C GLN A 417 5.67 -16.00 -4.36
N PRO A 418 5.66 -17.03 -5.22
CA PRO A 418 6.78 -18.00 -5.31
C PRO A 418 8.10 -17.35 -5.80
N GLY A 419 8.01 -16.25 -6.56
CA GLY A 419 9.18 -15.59 -7.15
C GLY A 419 10.19 -15.01 -6.17
N VAL A 420 9.79 -14.76 -4.91
CA VAL A 420 10.70 -14.20 -3.89
C VAL A 420 11.38 -15.25 -3.02
N GLU A 421 11.04 -16.54 -3.15
CA GLU A 421 11.52 -17.57 -2.23
C GLU A 421 13.00 -17.91 -2.44
N LEU A 422 13.47 -18.01 -3.68
CA LEU A 422 14.88 -18.36 -3.96
C LEU A 422 15.88 -17.39 -3.31
N GLY A 423 15.62 -16.09 -3.39
CA GLY A 423 16.48 -15.08 -2.75
C GLY A 423 16.55 -15.26 -1.23
N LYS A 424 15.44 -15.64 -0.58
CA LYS A 424 15.43 -15.93 0.86
C LYS A 424 16.25 -17.17 1.22
N LEU A 425 16.18 -18.24 0.41
CA LEU A 425 16.97 -19.44 0.60
C LEU A 425 18.47 -19.13 0.51
N TYR A 426 18.87 -18.36 -0.50
CA TYR A 426 20.25 -17.91 -0.65
C TYR A 426 20.72 -17.02 0.50
N THR A 427 19.88 -16.12 0.99
CA THR A 427 20.18 -15.30 2.16
C THR A 427 20.41 -16.17 3.40
N HIS A 428 19.57 -17.19 3.61
CA HIS A 428 19.73 -18.15 4.70
C HIS A 428 21.06 -18.89 4.62
N ALA A 429 21.45 -19.34 3.41
CA ALA A 429 22.72 -20.03 3.17
C ALA A 429 23.92 -19.13 3.47
N LEU A 430 23.93 -17.89 2.97
CA LEU A 430 24.98 -16.91 3.19
C LEU A 430 25.13 -16.51 4.66
N MET A 431 24.02 -16.47 5.41
CA MET A 431 24.02 -16.20 6.86
C MET A 431 24.34 -17.47 7.70
N GLY A 432 24.68 -18.59 7.08
CA GLY A 432 25.11 -19.81 7.77
C GLY A 432 24.00 -20.57 8.46
N LYS A 433 22.74 -20.44 8.03
CA LYS A 433 21.62 -21.19 8.58
C LYS A 433 21.79 -22.68 8.25
N PRO A 434 21.70 -23.61 9.24
CA PRO A 434 21.83 -25.04 8.98
C PRO A 434 20.78 -25.57 7.99
N GLY A 435 21.20 -26.54 7.13
CA GLY A 435 20.32 -27.21 6.17
C GLY A 435 20.17 -26.50 4.82
N PHE A 436 21.06 -25.55 4.50
CA PHE A 436 21.09 -24.81 3.22
C PHE A 436 22.43 -25.00 2.50
N ASP A 437 23.06 -26.17 2.62
CA ASP A 437 24.39 -26.46 2.06
C ASP A 437 24.37 -26.42 0.54
N LYS A 438 23.31 -26.92 -0.08
CA LYS A 438 23.11 -26.89 -1.54
C LYS A 438 23.02 -25.45 -2.08
N GLU A 439 22.19 -24.63 -1.47
CA GLU A 439 22.04 -23.21 -1.83
C GLU A 439 23.34 -22.43 -1.62
N LYS A 440 24.15 -22.85 -0.61
CA LYS A 440 25.48 -22.29 -0.37
C LYS A 440 26.43 -22.62 -1.51
N GLU A 441 26.49 -23.87 -1.97
CA GLU A 441 27.30 -24.30 -3.12
C GLU A 441 26.90 -23.54 -4.39
N GLU A 442 25.60 -23.42 -4.67
CA GLU A 442 25.08 -22.68 -5.83
C GLU A 442 25.53 -21.20 -5.83
N ILE A 443 25.51 -20.54 -4.68
CA ILE A 443 25.97 -19.14 -4.54
C ILE A 443 27.49 -19.02 -4.65
N GLU A 444 28.24 -19.97 -4.08
CA GLU A 444 29.71 -19.97 -4.21
C GLU A 444 30.14 -20.15 -5.67
N GLU A 445 29.43 -20.97 -6.45
CA GLU A 445 29.63 -21.10 -7.89
C GLU A 445 29.30 -19.78 -8.62
N PHE A 446 28.17 -19.17 -8.31
CA PHE A 446 27.79 -17.85 -8.85
C PHE A 446 28.85 -16.78 -8.59
N LEU A 447 29.48 -16.77 -7.41
CA LEU A 447 30.52 -15.80 -7.04
C LEU A 447 31.86 -16.01 -7.79
N LYS A 448 32.11 -17.22 -8.33
CA LYS A 448 33.31 -17.52 -9.13
C LYS A 448 33.21 -17.07 -10.59
N ARG A 449 32.02 -16.64 -11.04
CA ARG A 449 31.81 -16.18 -12.42
C ARG A 449 32.69 -14.96 -12.73
N PRO A 450 33.10 -14.76 -14.01
CA PRO A 450 33.82 -13.57 -14.40
C PRO A 450 33.05 -12.29 -14.06
N ILE A 451 33.75 -11.34 -13.45
CA ILE A 451 33.19 -10.02 -13.17
C ILE A 451 33.81 -9.05 -14.16
N TYR A 452 32.96 -8.42 -14.99
CA TYR A 452 33.37 -7.36 -15.90
C TYR A 452 33.20 -6.03 -15.17
N GLN A 453 34.31 -5.37 -14.89
CA GLN A 453 34.35 -4.07 -14.21
C GLN A 453 34.96 -3.04 -15.15
N VAL A 454 34.44 -1.79 -15.11
CA VAL A 454 34.95 -0.66 -15.89
C VAL A 454 35.59 0.34 -14.95
#